data_18a2b58592b1a280a977bf2b88a04021
#
_entry.id   18a2b58592b1a280a977bf2b88a04021
#
_cell.length_a   1.000
_cell.length_b   1.000
_cell.length_c   1.000
_cell.angle_alpha   90.00
_cell.angle_beta   90.00
_cell.angle_gamma   90.00
#
_symmetry.space_group_name_H-M   'P 1'
#
loop_
_entity.id
_entity.type
_entity.pdbx_description
1 polymer ?
#
loop_
_entity_poly.entity_id
_entity_poly.type
_entity_poly.pdbx_seq_one_letter_code
_entity_poly.pdbx_strand_id
1 'polypeptide(L)'
;MSQIQSILDDEKTSALVIAPVDAYGLNDVLEQVYEKSIPVISYDQLIMDTDKINYYVTFDTRKAGKMVGDSIIKKMDLEKAREEKRTLTIEFLMCSPDDRDALFFYNGVMEKLQEYFDDGTLVCTSGKQTLDDTAVMRSGRNTAKNDMAEILSQNYTEGTPDIICTGADDLALGAVDALEDAGHVSGEEGWPMITGCGCEAEAVTAVIEEKLADSLFFDNRVLANDCVTMVDTFLKGEKPEISDYEQYDNGTKIVGTVTSDIQLIDADNYQMLVDDGYYDENEIVPEATPTPIPTATPEVTVTEEPDKDVTPTPSEKADGEDDKTTPTPSEEAGASVTPTPEADETATPTPTEKASKGADA
;
A
#
# COMPACT_ATOMS: atom_id res chain seq x y z
N MET A 1 -21.85 5.01 -17.41
CA MET A 1 -23.25 5.07 -17.96
C MET A 1 -23.28 5.44 -19.43
N SER A 2 -22.78 6.61 -19.87
CA SER A 2 -22.81 7.02 -21.31
C SER A 2 -22.10 6.04 -22.25
N GLN A 3 -21.03 5.40 -21.82
CA GLN A 3 -20.32 4.37 -22.61
C GLN A 3 -21.20 3.14 -22.84
N ILE A 4 -21.86 2.63 -21.81
CA ILE A 4 -22.78 1.50 -21.93
C ILE A 4 -23.95 1.85 -22.87
N GLN A 5 -24.51 3.05 -22.73
CA GLN A 5 -25.59 3.49 -23.62
C GLN A 5 -25.15 3.55 -25.07
N SER A 6 -23.95 4.06 -25.35
CA SER A 6 -23.38 4.08 -26.71
C SER A 6 -23.17 2.70 -27.29
N ILE A 7 -22.80 1.70 -26.46
CA ILE A 7 -22.67 0.31 -26.87
C ILE A 7 -24.03 -0.32 -27.17
N LEU A 8 -25.04 0.02 -26.37
CA LEU A 8 -26.40 -0.47 -26.58
C LEU A 8 -27.04 0.03 -27.88
N ASP A 9 -26.61 1.19 -28.37
CA ASP A 9 -27.04 1.73 -29.65
C ASP A 9 -26.41 0.98 -30.85
N ASP A 10 -25.33 0.21 -30.63
CA ASP A 10 -24.74 -0.70 -31.61
C ASP A 10 -25.35 -2.10 -31.46
N GLU A 11 -26.28 -2.44 -32.39
CA GLU A 11 -27.01 -3.73 -32.39
C GLU A 11 -26.13 -4.99 -32.56
N LYS A 12 -24.79 -4.86 -32.58
CA LYS A 12 -23.84 -5.96 -32.78
C LYS A 12 -23.27 -6.52 -31.51
N THR A 13 -23.56 -5.94 -30.36
CA THR A 13 -23.01 -6.37 -29.06
C THR A 13 -23.60 -7.71 -28.64
N SER A 14 -22.73 -8.70 -28.42
CA SER A 14 -23.10 -10.06 -28.02
C SER A 14 -22.83 -10.37 -26.55
N ALA A 15 -21.92 -9.65 -25.91
CA ALA A 15 -21.64 -9.72 -24.47
C ALA A 15 -21.06 -8.36 -24.01
N LEU A 16 -21.20 -8.05 -22.74
CA LEU A 16 -20.69 -6.82 -22.15
C LEU A 16 -19.80 -7.17 -20.95
N VAL A 17 -18.55 -6.73 -21.00
CA VAL A 17 -17.59 -6.79 -19.89
C VAL A 17 -17.47 -5.38 -19.33
N ILE A 18 -17.68 -5.23 -18.03
CA ILE A 18 -17.68 -3.95 -17.35
C ILE A 18 -16.67 -3.99 -16.20
N ALA A 19 -15.64 -3.13 -16.25
CA ALA A 19 -14.81 -2.74 -15.13
C ALA A 19 -15.39 -1.44 -14.54
N PRO A 20 -16.20 -1.50 -13.48
CA PRO A 20 -16.86 -0.32 -12.96
C PRO A 20 -15.89 0.53 -12.15
N VAL A 21 -15.86 1.85 -12.38
CA VAL A 21 -15.16 2.81 -11.52
C VAL A 21 -15.94 3.02 -10.21
N ASP A 22 -17.26 2.94 -10.31
CA ASP A 22 -18.18 2.93 -9.17
C ASP A 22 -19.02 1.66 -9.28
N ALA A 23 -18.92 0.81 -8.26
CA ALA A 23 -19.62 -0.46 -8.19
C ALA A 23 -21.15 -0.31 -8.10
N TYR A 24 -21.63 0.85 -7.72
CA TYR A 24 -23.04 1.15 -7.50
C TYR A 24 -23.64 1.99 -8.63
N GLY A 25 -24.96 2.08 -8.66
CA GLY A 25 -25.66 3.01 -9.56
C GLY A 25 -25.75 2.58 -11.01
N LEU A 26 -25.43 1.32 -11.38
CA LEU A 26 -25.54 0.82 -12.75
C LEU A 26 -26.86 0.13 -13.07
N ASN A 27 -27.76 -0.03 -12.09
CA ASN A 27 -29.01 -0.80 -12.23
C ASN A 27 -29.86 -0.39 -13.45
N ASP A 28 -30.14 0.91 -13.61
CA ASP A 28 -31.02 1.39 -14.66
C ASP A 28 -30.50 1.09 -16.08
N VAL A 29 -29.18 1.15 -16.28
CA VAL A 29 -28.60 0.85 -17.58
C VAL A 29 -28.47 -0.67 -17.78
N LEU A 30 -28.23 -1.44 -16.71
CA LEU A 30 -28.17 -2.90 -16.78
C LEU A 30 -29.53 -3.54 -17.04
N GLU A 31 -30.63 -2.94 -16.61
CA GLU A 31 -31.98 -3.36 -17.03
C GLU A 31 -32.14 -3.27 -18.56
N GLN A 32 -31.66 -2.19 -19.19
CA GLN A 32 -31.72 -2.04 -20.65
C GLN A 32 -30.82 -3.05 -21.38
N VAL A 33 -29.64 -3.39 -20.79
CA VAL A 33 -28.77 -4.46 -21.28
C VAL A 33 -29.48 -5.81 -21.24
N TYR A 34 -30.15 -6.09 -20.12
CA TYR A 34 -30.89 -7.33 -19.89
C TYR A 34 -32.08 -7.47 -20.85
N GLU A 35 -32.86 -6.41 -21.11
CA GLU A 35 -33.96 -6.39 -22.10
C GLU A 35 -33.50 -6.79 -23.50
N LYS A 36 -32.24 -6.47 -23.85
CA LYS A 36 -31.60 -6.87 -25.11
C LYS A 36 -31.00 -8.29 -25.08
N SER A 37 -31.13 -8.99 -23.95
CA SER A 37 -30.55 -10.33 -23.73
C SER A 37 -29.03 -10.37 -23.92
N ILE A 38 -28.33 -9.29 -23.59
CA ILE A 38 -26.87 -9.21 -23.64
C ILE A 38 -26.34 -9.64 -22.27
N PRO A 39 -25.49 -10.68 -22.20
CA PRO A 39 -24.87 -11.10 -20.94
C PRO A 39 -23.87 -10.08 -20.45
N VAL A 40 -23.80 -9.94 -19.11
CA VAL A 40 -22.92 -8.99 -18.43
C VAL A 40 -21.93 -9.76 -17.54
N ILE A 41 -20.66 -9.44 -17.70
CA ILE A 41 -19.57 -9.93 -16.84
C ILE A 41 -18.99 -8.72 -16.12
N SER A 42 -18.97 -8.78 -14.78
CA SER A 42 -18.23 -7.82 -13.97
C SER A 42 -16.75 -8.18 -14.02
N TYR A 43 -15.88 -7.21 -14.18
CA TYR A 43 -14.44 -7.41 -14.31
C TYR A 43 -13.71 -6.58 -13.26
N ASP A 44 -12.78 -7.21 -12.55
CA ASP A 44 -11.96 -6.63 -11.50
C ASP A 44 -12.76 -6.19 -10.25
N GLN A 45 -13.67 -5.24 -10.38
CA GLN A 45 -14.61 -4.84 -9.33
C GLN A 45 -16.00 -5.44 -9.54
N LEU A 46 -16.63 -5.91 -8.45
CA LEU A 46 -17.96 -6.49 -8.48
C LEU A 46 -19.03 -5.40 -8.52
N ILE A 47 -19.89 -5.42 -9.56
CA ILE A 47 -21.04 -4.52 -9.64
C ILE A 47 -22.08 -4.92 -8.59
N MET A 48 -22.49 -3.95 -7.77
CA MET A 48 -23.34 -4.16 -6.61
C MET A 48 -24.82 -3.91 -6.91
N ASP A 49 -25.69 -4.38 -6.02
CA ASP A 49 -27.14 -4.14 -5.93
C ASP A 49 -27.94 -4.47 -7.19
N THR A 50 -27.51 -5.49 -7.97
CA THR A 50 -28.18 -5.90 -9.20
C THR A 50 -28.20 -7.41 -9.39
N ASP A 51 -29.27 -7.96 -9.95
CA ASP A 51 -29.34 -9.37 -10.37
C ASP A 51 -28.95 -9.58 -11.86
N LYS A 52 -28.61 -8.50 -12.58
CA LYS A 52 -28.40 -8.48 -14.04
C LYS A 52 -26.97 -8.84 -14.47
N ILE A 53 -26.08 -9.19 -13.53
CA ILE A 53 -24.75 -9.69 -13.84
C ILE A 53 -24.79 -11.20 -13.99
N ASN A 54 -24.15 -11.75 -15.01
CA ASN A 54 -24.08 -13.19 -15.22
C ASN A 54 -22.93 -13.82 -14.42
N TYR A 55 -21.76 -13.23 -14.50
CA TYR A 55 -20.52 -13.70 -13.88
C TYR A 55 -19.62 -12.56 -13.43
N TYR A 56 -18.60 -12.92 -12.65
CA TYR A 56 -17.56 -12.03 -12.20
C TYR A 56 -16.19 -12.66 -12.44
N VAL A 57 -15.20 -11.84 -12.79
CA VAL A 57 -13.80 -12.25 -12.97
C VAL A 57 -12.93 -11.28 -12.18
N THR A 58 -12.13 -11.80 -11.26
CA THR A 58 -11.26 -11.02 -10.37
C THR A 58 -10.10 -11.85 -9.85
N PHE A 59 -9.26 -11.25 -9.01
CA PHE A 59 -8.32 -11.96 -8.14
C PHE A 59 -8.96 -12.23 -6.78
N ASP A 60 -8.55 -13.33 -6.11
CA ASP A 60 -8.99 -13.60 -4.74
C ASP A 60 -8.13 -12.81 -3.73
N THR A 61 -8.57 -11.60 -3.41
CA THR A 61 -7.86 -10.68 -2.50
C THR A 61 -7.78 -11.21 -1.07
N ARG A 62 -8.71 -12.08 -0.63
CA ARG A 62 -8.61 -12.79 0.65
C ARG A 62 -7.49 -13.84 0.63
N LYS A 63 -7.35 -14.57 -0.47
CA LYS A 63 -6.22 -15.47 -0.69
C LYS A 63 -4.91 -14.70 -0.73
N ALA A 64 -4.91 -13.52 -1.37
CA ALA A 64 -3.77 -12.61 -1.39
C ALA A 64 -3.30 -12.25 0.03
N GLY A 65 -4.23 -11.82 0.89
CA GLY A 65 -3.92 -11.54 2.30
C GLY A 65 -3.36 -12.75 3.05
N LYS A 66 -3.92 -13.96 2.80
CA LYS A 66 -3.38 -15.20 3.39
C LYS A 66 -1.95 -15.48 2.93
N MET A 67 -1.63 -15.22 1.66
CA MET A 67 -0.28 -15.41 1.13
C MET A 67 0.73 -14.47 1.81
N VAL A 68 0.34 -13.22 2.09
CA VAL A 68 1.16 -12.27 2.87
C VAL A 68 1.33 -12.76 4.31
N GLY A 69 0.26 -13.19 4.96
CA GLY A 69 0.33 -13.78 6.30
C GLY A 69 1.27 -15.00 6.37
N ASP A 70 1.17 -15.91 5.39
CA ASP A 70 2.05 -17.09 5.28
C ASP A 70 3.52 -16.68 5.04
N SER A 71 3.76 -15.62 4.24
CA SER A 71 5.10 -15.07 4.04
C SER A 71 5.69 -14.52 5.33
N ILE A 72 4.93 -13.73 6.07
CA ILE A 72 5.34 -13.19 7.37
C ILE A 72 5.68 -14.34 8.34
N ILE A 73 4.80 -15.33 8.49
CA ILE A 73 5.03 -16.49 9.35
C ILE A 73 6.35 -17.18 9.00
N LYS A 74 6.57 -17.42 7.70
CA LYS A 74 7.74 -18.14 7.21
C LYS A 74 9.03 -17.33 7.33
N LYS A 75 9.04 -16.08 6.87
CA LYS A 75 10.26 -15.25 6.81
C LYS A 75 10.70 -14.78 8.21
N MET A 76 9.74 -14.53 9.12
CA MET A 76 10.02 -14.13 10.50
C MET A 76 10.15 -15.31 11.47
N ASP A 77 9.97 -16.55 10.98
CA ASP A 77 10.04 -17.79 11.75
C ASP A 77 9.16 -17.71 13.03
N LEU A 78 7.87 -17.32 12.83
CA LEU A 78 6.96 -17.07 13.95
C LEU A 78 6.71 -18.31 14.81
N GLU A 79 6.73 -19.51 14.23
CA GLU A 79 6.61 -20.76 14.99
C GLU A 79 7.77 -20.90 15.99
N LYS A 80 8.99 -20.65 15.55
CA LYS A 80 10.16 -20.68 16.43
C LYS A 80 10.13 -19.55 17.45
N ALA A 81 9.68 -18.35 17.06
CA ALA A 81 9.51 -17.25 18.01
C ALA A 81 8.52 -17.64 19.13
N ARG A 82 7.42 -18.32 18.76
CA ARG A 82 6.42 -18.87 19.69
C ARG A 82 7.04 -19.90 20.66
N GLU A 83 7.80 -20.87 20.13
CA GLU A 83 8.47 -21.90 20.93
C GLU A 83 9.49 -21.28 21.91
N GLU A 84 10.25 -20.28 21.46
CA GLU A 84 11.25 -19.56 22.24
C GLU A 84 10.63 -18.50 23.15
N LYS A 85 9.32 -18.25 23.07
CA LYS A 85 8.59 -17.18 23.79
C LYS A 85 9.17 -15.78 23.50
N ARG A 86 9.59 -15.56 22.27
CA ARG A 86 9.97 -14.23 21.77
C ARG A 86 8.74 -13.52 21.27
N THR A 87 8.65 -12.24 21.55
CA THR A 87 7.65 -11.35 20.97
C THR A 87 8.28 -10.57 19.82
N LEU A 88 7.61 -10.51 18.71
CA LEU A 88 7.93 -9.67 17.56
C LEU A 88 6.89 -8.57 17.41
N THR A 89 7.32 -7.43 16.94
CA THR A 89 6.45 -6.27 16.73
C THR A 89 6.03 -6.15 15.27
N ILE A 90 4.78 -5.79 15.04
CA ILE A 90 4.22 -5.59 13.70
C ILE A 90 3.38 -4.31 13.67
N GLU A 91 3.51 -3.55 12.58
CA GLU A 91 2.65 -2.42 12.26
C GLU A 91 1.98 -2.63 10.91
N PHE A 92 0.82 -1.98 10.73
CA PHE A 92 0.00 -2.13 9.53
C PHE A 92 -0.23 -0.79 8.84
N LEU A 93 -0.14 -0.79 7.51
CA LEU A 93 -0.59 0.30 6.64
C LEU A 93 -1.51 -0.32 5.58
N MET A 94 -2.82 -0.20 5.77
CA MET A 94 -3.81 -0.84 4.90
C MET A 94 -4.48 0.16 3.97
N CYS A 95 -5.04 -0.33 2.88
CA CYS A 95 -5.87 0.48 1.98
C CYS A 95 -7.17 0.91 2.66
N SER A 96 -7.85 1.91 2.07
CA SER A 96 -9.07 2.47 2.63
C SER A 96 -10.18 1.40 2.78
N PRO A 97 -10.93 1.37 3.90
CA PRO A 97 -12.05 0.44 4.09
C PRO A 97 -13.23 0.69 3.13
N ASP A 98 -13.24 1.80 2.40
CA ASP A 98 -14.20 2.05 1.31
C ASP A 98 -13.97 1.09 0.12
N ASP A 99 -12.77 0.53 0.03
CA ASP A 99 -12.44 -0.52 -0.91
C ASP A 99 -12.75 -1.89 -0.29
N ARG A 100 -13.66 -2.63 -0.93
CA ARG A 100 -14.06 -3.96 -0.49
C ARG A 100 -12.89 -4.95 -0.51
N ASP A 101 -11.98 -4.81 -1.47
CA ASP A 101 -10.82 -5.66 -1.61
C ASP A 101 -9.82 -5.45 -0.47
N ALA A 102 -9.71 -4.23 0.06
CA ALA A 102 -8.95 -3.94 1.27
C ALA A 102 -9.45 -4.74 2.48
N LEU A 103 -10.77 -4.86 2.64
CA LEU A 103 -11.37 -5.65 3.72
C LEU A 103 -11.07 -7.16 3.55
N PHE A 104 -11.19 -7.70 2.34
CA PHE A 104 -10.89 -9.10 2.09
C PHE A 104 -9.41 -9.40 2.30
N PHE A 105 -8.52 -8.54 1.81
CA PHE A 105 -7.08 -8.65 2.00
C PHE A 105 -6.73 -8.65 3.49
N TYR A 106 -7.16 -7.63 4.24
CA TYR A 106 -6.92 -7.52 5.67
C TYR A 106 -7.42 -8.75 6.44
N ASN A 107 -8.65 -9.22 6.16
CA ASN A 107 -9.18 -10.42 6.78
C ASN A 107 -8.33 -11.66 6.45
N GLY A 108 -7.83 -11.76 5.23
CA GLY A 108 -6.91 -12.84 4.83
C GLY A 108 -5.61 -12.84 5.63
N VAL A 109 -5.01 -11.66 5.83
CA VAL A 109 -3.81 -11.49 6.67
C VAL A 109 -4.12 -11.91 8.11
N MET A 110 -5.20 -11.39 8.69
CA MET A 110 -5.57 -11.67 10.08
C MET A 110 -5.97 -13.12 10.32
N GLU A 111 -6.56 -13.81 9.33
CA GLU A 111 -6.81 -15.27 9.43
C GLU A 111 -5.53 -16.08 9.66
N LYS A 112 -4.38 -15.57 9.21
CA LYS A 112 -3.08 -16.22 9.41
C LYS A 112 -2.35 -15.75 10.67
N LEU A 113 -2.49 -14.47 11.01
CA LEU A 113 -1.71 -13.88 12.08
C LEU A 113 -2.42 -13.84 13.43
N GLN A 114 -3.77 -13.98 13.47
CA GLN A 114 -4.56 -13.81 14.71
C GLN A 114 -4.08 -14.70 15.85
N GLU A 115 -3.74 -15.95 15.59
CA GLU A 115 -3.27 -16.85 16.64
C GLU A 115 -1.96 -16.41 17.31
N TYR A 116 -1.09 -15.69 16.58
CA TYR A 116 0.16 -15.15 17.10
C TYR A 116 -0.06 -13.87 17.91
N PHE A 117 -1.12 -13.13 17.62
CA PHE A 117 -1.57 -12.04 18.50
C PHE A 117 -2.20 -12.58 19.78
N ASP A 118 -3.02 -13.62 19.68
CA ASP A 118 -3.74 -14.19 20.81
C ASP A 118 -2.78 -14.79 21.86
N ASP A 119 -1.64 -15.35 21.44
CA ASP A 119 -0.64 -15.93 22.35
C ASP A 119 0.53 -14.98 22.69
N GLY A 120 0.55 -13.76 22.12
CA GLY A 120 1.54 -12.73 22.39
C GLY A 120 2.86 -12.90 21.66
N THR A 121 2.94 -13.77 20.66
CA THR A 121 4.09 -13.88 19.75
C THR A 121 4.21 -12.66 18.86
N LEU A 122 3.07 -12.09 18.41
CA LEU A 122 2.99 -10.80 17.72
C LEU A 122 2.33 -9.74 18.60
N VAL A 123 2.86 -8.51 18.52
CA VAL A 123 2.29 -7.33 19.19
C VAL A 123 2.33 -6.15 18.22
N CYS A 124 1.18 -5.48 18.06
CA CYS A 124 1.12 -4.18 17.41
C CYS A 124 1.37 -3.09 18.45
N THR A 125 2.55 -2.48 18.41
CA THR A 125 2.99 -1.54 19.46
C THR A 125 2.19 -0.24 19.43
N SER A 126 1.77 0.21 18.25
CA SER A 126 0.88 1.37 18.10
C SER A 126 -0.54 1.10 18.61
N GLY A 127 -0.93 -0.17 18.75
CA GLY A 127 -2.29 -0.60 19.07
C GLY A 127 -3.28 -0.46 17.91
N LYS A 128 -2.82 -0.02 16.75
CA LYS A 128 -3.65 0.12 15.53
C LYS A 128 -3.75 -1.25 14.85
N GLN A 129 -4.81 -2.01 15.15
CA GLN A 129 -4.99 -3.37 14.66
C GLN A 129 -6.25 -3.58 13.81
N THR A 130 -7.21 -2.66 13.85
CA THR A 130 -8.40 -2.79 12.99
C THR A 130 -8.13 -2.20 11.60
N LEU A 131 -8.88 -2.63 10.58
CA LEU A 131 -8.76 -2.05 9.26
C LEU A 131 -8.95 -0.54 9.28
N ASP A 132 -9.94 -0.05 10.04
CA ASP A 132 -10.22 1.38 10.17
C ASP A 132 -9.06 2.16 10.79
N ASP A 133 -8.37 1.59 11.80
CA ASP A 133 -7.25 2.24 12.48
C ASP A 133 -5.96 2.26 11.62
N THR A 134 -5.83 1.32 10.69
CA THR A 134 -4.65 1.12 9.85
C THR A 134 -4.80 1.69 8.44
N ALA A 135 -6.00 2.20 8.13
CA ALA A 135 -6.35 2.69 6.81
C ALA A 135 -5.59 3.96 6.44
N VAL A 136 -4.83 3.89 5.36
CA VAL A 136 -4.16 5.05 4.76
C VAL A 136 -5.07 5.68 3.72
N MET A 137 -5.48 6.90 3.98
CA MET A 137 -6.41 7.62 3.11
C MET A 137 -5.90 7.72 1.67
N ARG A 138 -6.70 7.22 0.72
CA ARG A 138 -6.42 7.17 -0.71
C ARG A 138 -5.20 6.31 -1.08
N SER A 139 -4.77 5.45 -0.17
CA SER A 139 -3.62 4.53 -0.35
C SER A 139 -2.37 5.21 -0.93
N GLY A 140 -2.12 6.47 -0.55
CA GLY A 140 -1.05 7.28 -1.15
C GLY A 140 0.26 7.19 -0.37
N ARG A 141 1.38 7.04 -1.08
CA ARG A 141 2.75 6.95 -0.55
C ARG A 141 3.11 8.03 0.47
N ASN A 142 2.83 9.31 0.17
CA ASN A 142 3.13 10.40 1.08
C ASN A 142 2.32 10.35 2.39
N THR A 143 1.07 9.87 2.33
CA THR A 143 0.25 9.67 3.52
C THR A 143 0.82 8.54 4.35
N ALA A 144 1.12 7.40 3.73
CA ALA A 144 1.76 6.25 4.38
C ALA A 144 3.10 6.61 5.04
N LYS A 145 3.93 7.41 4.35
CA LYS A 145 5.17 7.95 4.91
C LYS A 145 4.94 8.75 6.19
N ASN A 146 3.95 9.64 6.19
CA ASN A 146 3.64 10.46 7.37
C ASN A 146 3.09 9.61 8.51
N ASP A 147 2.17 8.66 8.21
CA ASP A 147 1.59 7.77 9.20
C ASP A 147 2.65 6.86 9.83
N MET A 148 3.58 6.33 9.02
CA MET A 148 4.69 5.53 9.52
C MET A 148 5.68 6.37 10.34
N ALA A 149 6.01 7.59 9.90
CA ALA A 149 6.86 8.50 10.69
C ALA A 149 6.24 8.86 12.04
N GLU A 150 4.90 9.01 12.10
CA GLU A 150 4.18 9.20 13.35
C GLU A 150 4.29 7.96 14.25
N ILE A 151 4.06 6.75 13.70
CA ILE A 151 4.20 5.48 14.43
C ILE A 151 5.62 5.33 14.98
N LEU A 152 6.65 5.55 14.16
CA LEU A 152 8.05 5.47 14.59
C LEU A 152 8.33 6.43 15.74
N SER A 153 7.93 7.69 15.62
CA SER A 153 8.23 8.71 16.63
C SER A 153 7.51 8.49 17.96
N GLN A 154 6.31 7.91 17.94
CA GLN A 154 5.49 7.70 19.14
C GLN A 154 5.75 6.36 19.82
N ASN A 155 6.04 5.31 19.05
CA ASN A 155 6.06 3.94 19.53
C ASN A 155 7.44 3.28 19.47
N TYR A 156 8.36 3.80 18.64
CA TYR A 156 9.69 3.23 18.40
C TYR A 156 10.78 4.28 18.60
N THR A 157 10.91 4.80 19.83
CA THR A 157 11.94 5.83 20.15
C THR A 157 13.37 5.31 20.07
N GLU A 158 13.53 4.00 20.14
CA GLU A 158 14.79 3.26 19.95
C GLU A 158 14.48 2.05 19.07
N GLY A 159 14.95 2.04 17.82
CA GLY A 159 14.74 0.95 16.86
C GLY A 159 13.52 1.13 15.95
N THR A 160 13.03 0.02 15.41
CA THR A 160 11.96 -0.07 14.42
C THR A 160 11.01 -1.23 14.77
N PRO A 161 9.82 -1.33 14.18
CA PRO A 161 9.06 -2.58 14.20
C PRO A 161 9.85 -3.71 13.52
N ASP A 162 9.59 -4.96 13.90
CA ASP A 162 10.16 -6.12 13.21
C ASP A 162 9.50 -6.34 11.85
N ILE A 163 8.21 -5.97 11.74
CA ILE A 163 7.38 -6.21 10.55
C ILE A 163 6.54 -4.97 10.25
N ILE A 164 6.46 -4.61 8.96
CA ILE A 164 5.49 -3.65 8.44
C ILE A 164 4.68 -4.35 7.35
N CYS A 165 3.41 -4.63 7.64
CA CYS A 165 2.48 -5.27 6.71
C CYS A 165 1.67 -4.21 5.98
N THR A 166 1.72 -4.21 4.64
CA THR A 166 1.04 -3.19 3.84
C THR A 166 0.05 -3.78 2.84
N GLY A 167 -0.98 -2.99 2.51
CA GLY A 167 -2.02 -3.38 1.56
C GLY A 167 -1.77 -2.94 0.11
N ALA A 168 -0.71 -2.18 -0.16
CA ALA A 168 -0.32 -1.74 -1.50
C ALA A 168 1.16 -1.37 -1.55
N ASP A 169 1.76 -1.40 -2.74
CA ASP A 169 3.17 -1.05 -2.96
C ASP A 169 3.46 0.42 -2.60
N ASP A 170 2.58 1.35 -2.95
CA ASP A 170 2.71 2.76 -2.55
C ASP A 170 2.79 2.93 -1.02
N LEU A 171 2.07 2.10 -0.26
CA LEU A 171 2.13 2.11 1.21
C LEU A 171 3.46 1.55 1.72
N ALA A 172 3.94 0.48 1.10
CA ALA A 172 5.23 -0.12 1.41
C ALA A 172 6.39 0.85 1.14
N LEU A 173 6.38 1.48 -0.04
CA LEU A 173 7.38 2.49 -0.40
C LEU A 173 7.30 3.73 0.50
N GLY A 174 6.10 4.11 0.94
CA GLY A 174 5.93 5.17 1.95
C GLY A 174 6.55 4.82 3.30
N ALA A 175 6.43 3.55 3.74
CA ALA A 175 7.08 3.07 4.95
C ALA A 175 8.61 3.07 4.80
N VAL A 176 9.14 2.64 3.63
CA VAL A 176 10.58 2.74 3.30
C VAL A 176 11.06 4.18 3.41
N ASP A 177 10.36 5.14 2.77
CA ASP A 177 10.71 6.55 2.81
C ASP A 177 10.76 7.10 4.25
N ALA A 178 9.85 6.66 5.13
CA ALA A 178 9.82 7.09 6.53
C ALA A 178 10.99 6.54 7.34
N LEU A 179 11.36 5.28 7.10
CA LEU A 179 12.51 4.63 7.74
C LEU A 179 13.82 5.28 7.30
N GLU A 180 14.01 5.52 6.01
CA GLU A 180 15.19 6.19 5.47
C GLU A 180 15.33 7.62 6.01
N ASP A 181 14.23 8.39 6.09
CA ASP A 181 14.21 9.74 6.69
C ASP A 181 14.54 9.71 8.20
N ALA A 182 14.18 8.63 8.90
CA ALA A 182 14.55 8.40 10.29
C ALA A 182 16.02 7.94 10.47
N GLY A 183 16.72 7.69 9.37
CA GLY A 183 18.14 7.33 9.36
C GLY A 183 18.41 5.82 9.41
N HIS A 184 17.39 4.98 9.20
CA HIS A 184 17.57 3.53 9.06
C HIS A 184 18.03 3.19 7.64
N VAL A 185 18.84 2.16 7.50
CA VAL A 185 19.42 1.75 6.22
C VAL A 185 19.02 0.32 5.91
N SER A 186 18.53 0.09 4.70
CA SER A 186 18.19 -1.25 4.21
C SER A 186 19.40 -2.18 4.25
N GLY A 187 19.18 -3.43 4.63
CA GLY A 187 20.24 -4.44 4.79
C GLY A 187 21.05 -4.33 6.08
N GLU A 188 20.85 -3.30 6.91
CA GLU A 188 21.46 -3.19 8.23
C GLU A 188 20.57 -3.79 9.33
N GLU A 189 21.17 -4.07 10.50
CA GLU A 189 20.43 -4.56 11.67
C GLU A 189 19.35 -3.54 12.08
N GLY A 190 18.11 -4.02 12.24
CA GLY A 190 16.96 -3.19 12.57
C GLY A 190 16.15 -2.73 11.36
N TRP A 191 16.49 -3.12 10.13
CA TRP A 191 15.59 -2.93 9.00
C TRP A 191 14.41 -3.92 9.09
N PRO A 192 13.14 -3.45 9.08
CA PRO A 192 12.00 -4.35 9.22
C PRO A 192 11.76 -5.21 7.98
N MET A 193 11.08 -6.33 8.16
CA MET A 193 10.41 -7.02 7.06
C MET A 193 9.24 -6.17 6.58
N ILE A 194 9.24 -5.72 5.32
CA ILE A 194 8.17 -4.92 4.74
C ILE A 194 7.53 -5.70 3.60
N THR A 195 6.20 -5.88 3.61
CA THR A 195 5.47 -6.55 2.54
C THR A 195 4.83 -5.54 1.60
N GLY A 196 4.80 -5.84 0.29
CA GLY A 196 4.12 -5.05 -0.74
C GLY A 196 2.92 -5.78 -1.34
N CYS A 197 2.18 -5.07 -2.18
CA CYS A 197 1.03 -5.61 -2.89
C CYS A 197 0.77 -4.81 -4.16
N GLY A 198 1.01 -5.42 -5.35
CA GLY A 198 0.85 -4.81 -6.66
C GLY A 198 1.96 -5.18 -7.64
N CYS A 199 3.19 -5.37 -7.17
CA CYS A 199 4.40 -5.55 -7.98
C CYS A 199 4.59 -4.44 -9.02
N GLU A 200 4.38 -3.18 -8.61
CA GLU A 200 4.76 -2.04 -9.41
C GLU A 200 6.29 -2.00 -9.61
N ALA A 201 6.75 -1.47 -10.75
CA ALA A 201 8.17 -1.52 -11.11
C ALA A 201 9.11 -1.00 -10.00
N GLU A 202 8.75 0.10 -9.34
CA GLU A 202 9.53 0.66 -8.22
C GLU A 202 9.55 -0.28 -7.00
N ALA A 203 8.44 -0.94 -6.70
CA ALA A 203 8.36 -1.91 -5.61
C ALA A 203 9.18 -3.17 -5.92
N VAL A 204 9.18 -3.66 -7.16
CA VAL A 204 10.04 -4.77 -7.58
C VAL A 204 11.51 -4.36 -7.46
N THR A 205 11.87 -3.13 -7.86
CA THR A 205 13.22 -2.58 -7.61
C THR A 205 13.56 -2.59 -6.13
N ALA A 206 12.63 -2.19 -5.26
CA ALA A 206 12.82 -2.20 -3.81
C ALA A 206 12.95 -3.63 -3.24
N VAL A 207 12.29 -4.63 -3.84
CA VAL A 207 12.50 -6.05 -3.51
C VAL A 207 13.91 -6.51 -3.90
N ILE A 208 14.39 -6.13 -5.08
CA ILE A 208 15.76 -6.45 -5.54
C ILE A 208 16.82 -5.79 -4.65
N GLU A 209 16.55 -4.58 -4.16
CA GLU A 209 17.41 -3.84 -3.24
C GLU A 209 17.27 -4.27 -1.76
N GLU A 210 16.47 -5.32 -1.48
CA GLU A 210 16.19 -5.83 -0.13
C GLU A 210 15.53 -4.78 0.80
N LYS A 211 14.89 -3.74 0.23
CA LYS A 211 14.08 -2.77 0.96
C LYS A 211 12.71 -3.32 1.32
N LEU A 212 12.12 -4.09 0.39
CA LEU A 212 10.91 -4.89 0.60
C LEU A 212 11.26 -6.36 0.63
N ALA A 213 10.59 -7.11 1.49
CA ALA A 213 10.75 -8.56 1.59
C ALA A 213 10.06 -9.30 0.44
N ASP A 214 8.94 -8.78 -0.02
CA ASP A 214 8.13 -9.31 -1.11
C ASP A 214 7.07 -8.31 -1.57
N SER A 215 6.45 -8.60 -2.72
CA SER A 215 5.22 -7.96 -3.18
C SER A 215 4.32 -8.98 -3.89
N LEU A 216 3.00 -8.83 -3.79
CA LEU A 216 2.03 -9.67 -4.49
C LEU A 216 1.86 -9.21 -5.93
N PHE A 217 1.96 -10.16 -6.85
CA PHE A 217 1.80 -9.93 -8.28
C PHE A 217 0.43 -10.38 -8.78
N PHE A 218 -0.31 -9.43 -9.35
CA PHE A 218 -1.59 -9.60 -9.99
C PHE A 218 -1.42 -9.42 -11.49
N ASP A 219 -1.21 -10.52 -12.23
CA ASP A 219 -1.00 -10.44 -13.67
C ASP A 219 -2.31 -10.14 -14.41
N ASN A 220 -2.49 -8.88 -14.78
CA ASN A 220 -3.66 -8.43 -15.52
C ASN A 220 -3.83 -9.12 -16.89
N ARG A 221 -2.77 -9.71 -17.47
CA ARG A 221 -2.84 -10.50 -18.70
C ARG A 221 -3.57 -11.82 -18.46
N VAL A 222 -3.34 -12.44 -17.28
CA VAL A 222 -4.04 -13.65 -16.84
C VAL A 222 -5.51 -13.33 -16.59
N LEU A 223 -5.80 -12.28 -15.83
CA LEU A 223 -7.17 -11.83 -15.57
C LEU A 223 -7.94 -11.56 -16.87
N ALA A 224 -7.32 -10.86 -17.82
CA ALA A 224 -7.93 -10.59 -19.12
C ALA A 224 -8.19 -11.87 -19.93
N ASN A 225 -7.24 -12.82 -19.92
CA ASN A 225 -7.39 -14.10 -20.60
C ASN A 225 -8.51 -14.95 -19.99
N ASP A 226 -8.64 -14.98 -18.68
CA ASP A 226 -9.72 -15.70 -17.98
C ASP A 226 -11.08 -15.10 -18.31
N CYS A 227 -11.15 -13.76 -18.37
CA CYS A 227 -12.36 -13.06 -18.80
C CYS A 227 -12.73 -13.39 -20.26
N VAL A 228 -11.77 -13.35 -21.19
CA VAL A 228 -12.00 -13.71 -22.60
C VAL A 228 -12.46 -15.15 -22.73
N THR A 229 -11.84 -16.07 -21.99
CA THR A 229 -12.20 -17.49 -21.97
C THR A 229 -13.62 -17.68 -21.46
N MET A 230 -14.01 -16.95 -20.41
CA MET A 230 -15.39 -16.97 -19.89
C MET A 230 -16.39 -16.46 -20.93
N VAL A 231 -16.11 -15.33 -21.60
CA VAL A 231 -16.96 -14.75 -22.65
C VAL A 231 -17.11 -15.75 -23.80
N ASP A 232 -16.02 -16.32 -24.31
CA ASP A 232 -16.02 -17.27 -25.43
C ASP A 232 -16.86 -18.52 -25.08
N THR A 233 -16.66 -19.10 -23.91
CA THR A 233 -17.42 -20.25 -23.41
C THR A 233 -18.91 -19.94 -23.35
N PHE A 234 -19.26 -18.77 -22.77
CA PHE A 234 -20.66 -18.37 -22.65
C PHE A 234 -21.31 -18.15 -24.05
N LEU A 235 -20.61 -17.49 -24.99
CA LEU A 235 -21.13 -17.23 -26.33
C LEU A 235 -21.30 -18.53 -27.16
N LYS A 236 -20.57 -19.59 -26.84
CA LYS A 236 -20.77 -20.92 -27.41
C LYS A 236 -21.99 -21.64 -26.84
N GLY A 237 -22.68 -21.05 -25.85
CA GLY A 237 -23.80 -21.68 -25.15
C GLY A 237 -23.37 -22.71 -24.11
N GLU A 238 -22.11 -22.73 -23.74
CA GLU A 238 -21.53 -23.56 -22.69
C GLU A 238 -21.55 -22.83 -21.36
N LYS A 239 -21.34 -23.55 -20.23
CA LYS A 239 -21.22 -22.94 -18.91
C LYS A 239 -19.74 -22.70 -18.62
N PRO A 240 -19.35 -21.46 -18.27
CA PRO A 240 -18.01 -21.20 -17.77
C PRO A 240 -17.69 -22.03 -16.54
N GLU A 241 -16.44 -22.45 -16.41
CA GLU A 241 -15.93 -23.06 -15.19
C GLU A 241 -15.78 -21.95 -14.13
N ILE A 242 -16.43 -22.15 -13.00
CA ILE A 242 -16.49 -21.16 -11.90
C ILE A 242 -15.68 -21.70 -10.74
N SER A 243 -14.75 -20.88 -10.22
CA SER A 243 -13.92 -21.22 -9.08
C SER A 243 -14.58 -20.94 -7.72
N ASP A 244 -15.50 -19.97 -7.66
CA ASP A 244 -16.16 -19.57 -6.42
C ASP A 244 -17.66 -19.29 -6.62
N TYR A 245 -18.49 -19.86 -5.75
CA TYR A 245 -19.94 -19.65 -5.68
C TYR A 245 -20.41 -19.18 -4.29
N GLU A 246 -19.52 -18.77 -3.41
CA GLU A 246 -19.84 -18.52 -2.00
C GLU A 246 -19.47 -17.11 -1.54
N GLN A 247 -18.33 -16.58 -1.99
CA GLN A 247 -17.71 -15.39 -1.42
C GLN A 247 -18.27 -14.06 -1.97
N TYR A 248 -18.68 -14.05 -3.24
CA TYR A 248 -18.94 -12.80 -3.96
C TYR A 248 -20.43 -12.47 -3.99
N ASP A 249 -20.97 -12.06 -2.83
CA ASP A 249 -22.32 -11.50 -2.70
C ASP A 249 -22.32 -10.03 -3.11
N ASN A 250 -23.16 -9.69 -4.11
CA ASN A 250 -23.30 -8.34 -4.60
C ASN A 250 -24.50 -7.57 -4.01
N GLY A 251 -25.03 -8.02 -2.87
CA GLY A 251 -26.19 -7.43 -2.21
C GLY A 251 -27.54 -7.92 -2.73
N THR A 252 -27.55 -8.58 -3.90
CA THR A 252 -28.78 -9.15 -4.49
C THR A 252 -28.67 -10.65 -4.66
N LYS A 253 -27.49 -11.13 -4.99
CA LYS A 253 -27.18 -12.56 -5.17
C LYS A 253 -25.69 -12.84 -5.02
N ILE A 254 -25.36 -14.11 -4.80
CA ILE A 254 -23.99 -14.60 -4.97
C ILE A 254 -23.72 -14.75 -6.47
N VAL A 255 -22.67 -14.07 -6.95
CA VAL A 255 -22.25 -14.10 -8.34
C VAL A 255 -21.19 -15.17 -8.55
N GLY A 256 -21.44 -16.11 -9.48
CA GLY A 256 -20.42 -17.11 -9.83
C GLY A 256 -19.18 -16.43 -10.39
N THR A 257 -18.03 -16.70 -9.76
CA THR A 257 -16.80 -15.95 -9.98
C THR A 257 -15.67 -16.86 -10.45
N VAL A 258 -14.88 -16.38 -11.41
CA VAL A 258 -13.56 -16.92 -11.74
C VAL A 258 -12.51 -16.05 -11.05
N THR A 259 -11.66 -16.68 -10.26
CA THR A 259 -10.52 -16.02 -9.61
C THR A 259 -9.23 -16.43 -10.31
N SER A 260 -8.49 -15.41 -10.76
CA SER A 260 -7.18 -15.59 -11.41
C SER A 260 -6.07 -15.84 -10.39
N ASP A 261 -5.00 -16.50 -10.81
CA ASP A 261 -3.87 -16.82 -9.97
C ASP A 261 -3.08 -15.57 -9.56
N ILE A 262 -2.60 -15.60 -8.30
CA ILE A 262 -1.77 -14.58 -7.69
C ILE A 262 -0.41 -15.20 -7.35
N GLN A 263 0.65 -14.41 -7.49
CA GLN A 263 2.01 -14.85 -7.15
C GLN A 263 2.64 -13.92 -6.13
N LEU A 264 3.46 -14.45 -5.24
CA LEU A 264 4.29 -13.67 -4.33
C LEU A 264 5.68 -13.55 -4.96
N ILE A 265 6.12 -12.33 -5.18
CA ILE A 265 7.42 -12.01 -5.76
C ILE A 265 8.36 -11.55 -4.65
N ASP A 266 9.54 -12.16 -4.60
CA ASP A 266 10.63 -11.80 -3.71
C ASP A 266 11.98 -11.82 -4.46
N ALA A 267 13.08 -11.58 -3.74
CA ALA A 267 14.41 -11.52 -4.32
C ALA A 267 14.86 -12.83 -5.02
N ASP A 268 14.25 -13.96 -4.68
CA ASP A 268 14.61 -15.26 -5.27
C ASP A 268 13.91 -15.51 -6.61
N ASN A 269 12.76 -14.86 -6.87
CA ASN A 269 11.92 -15.18 -8.03
C ASN A 269 11.53 -13.99 -8.92
N TYR A 270 11.92 -12.75 -8.62
CA TYR A 270 11.56 -11.56 -9.40
C TYR A 270 11.92 -11.68 -10.89
N GLN A 271 12.95 -12.46 -11.23
CA GLN A 271 13.40 -12.66 -12.61
C GLN A 271 12.28 -13.22 -13.51
N MET A 272 11.30 -13.92 -12.94
CA MET A 272 10.16 -14.40 -13.70
C MET A 272 9.37 -13.27 -14.38
N LEU A 273 9.31 -12.08 -13.78
CA LEU A 273 8.61 -10.92 -14.34
C LEU A 273 9.28 -10.45 -15.65
N VAL A 274 10.60 -10.62 -15.75
CA VAL A 274 11.39 -10.33 -16.97
C VAL A 274 11.26 -11.48 -17.98
N ASP A 275 11.43 -12.73 -17.50
CA ASP A 275 11.39 -13.92 -18.36
C ASP A 275 10.03 -14.08 -19.04
N ASP A 276 8.94 -13.71 -18.37
CA ASP A 276 7.57 -13.72 -18.89
C ASP A 276 7.22 -12.45 -19.69
N GLY A 277 8.16 -11.50 -19.80
CA GLY A 277 7.98 -10.25 -20.54
C GLY A 277 6.91 -9.33 -19.95
N TYR A 278 6.73 -9.33 -18.63
CA TYR A 278 5.86 -8.38 -17.95
C TYR A 278 6.57 -7.04 -17.79
N TYR A 279 7.85 -7.07 -17.42
CA TYR A 279 8.76 -5.92 -17.39
C TYR A 279 9.97 -6.14 -18.30
N ASP A 280 10.49 -5.07 -18.86
CA ASP A 280 11.85 -5.05 -19.37
C ASP A 280 12.83 -4.99 -18.17
N GLU A 281 13.97 -5.69 -18.25
CA GLU A 281 14.94 -5.77 -17.15
C GLU A 281 15.37 -4.39 -16.65
N ASN A 282 15.55 -3.42 -17.56
CA ASN A 282 15.96 -2.05 -17.21
C ASN A 282 14.85 -1.22 -16.53
N GLU A 283 13.61 -1.70 -16.45
CA GLU A 283 12.53 -1.04 -15.73
C GLU A 283 12.57 -1.34 -14.24
N ILE A 284 13.09 -2.51 -13.84
CA ILE A 284 13.05 -3.01 -12.46
C ILE A 284 14.42 -3.27 -11.84
N VAL A 285 15.47 -3.46 -12.66
CA VAL A 285 16.83 -3.65 -12.14
C VAL A 285 17.51 -2.29 -12.03
N PRO A 286 17.95 -1.88 -10.83
CA PRO A 286 18.63 -0.59 -10.63
C PRO A 286 19.87 -0.49 -11.54
N GLU A 287 20.03 0.66 -12.21
CA GLU A 287 21.31 0.94 -12.89
C GLU A 287 22.44 0.86 -11.85
N ALA A 288 23.45 0.03 -12.12
CA ALA A 288 24.60 -0.08 -11.25
C ALA A 288 25.19 1.32 -11.03
N THR A 289 25.09 1.82 -9.81
CA THR A 289 25.75 3.09 -9.43
C THR A 289 27.23 2.95 -9.79
N PRO A 290 27.78 3.80 -10.68
CA PRO A 290 29.18 3.66 -11.06
C PRO A 290 30.03 3.76 -9.82
N THR A 291 30.75 2.68 -9.50
CA THR A 291 31.69 2.65 -8.39
C THR A 291 32.60 3.88 -8.51
N PRO A 292 32.68 4.75 -7.50
CA PRO A 292 33.52 5.93 -7.60
C PRO A 292 34.94 5.46 -7.94
N ILE A 293 35.41 5.89 -9.11
CA ILE A 293 36.80 5.62 -9.52
C ILE A 293 37.67 6.21 -8.40
N PRO A 294 38.51 5.39 -7.74
CA PRO A 294 39.38 5.92 -6.69
C PRO A 294 40.19 7.08 -7.27
N THR A 295 39.87 8.26 -6.78
CA THR A 295 40.64 9.48 -7.15
C THR A 295 42.08 9.19 -6.79
N ALA A 296 42.94 9.10 -7.80
CA ALA A 296 44.33 8.91 -7.60
C ALA A 296 44.84 9.95 -6.60
N THR A 297 45.32 9.52 -5.45
CA THR A 297 45.98 10.36 -4.47
C THR A 297 47.14 11.04 -5.20
N PRO A 298 47.20 12.38 -5.22
CA PRO A 298 48.35 13.03 -5.86
C PRO A 298 49.61 12.61 -5.15
N GLU A 299 50.52 12.04 -5.94
CA GLU A 299 51.89 11.65 -5.52
C GLU A 299 52.60 12.92 -5.02
N VAL A 300 52.85 12.96 -3.73
CA VAL A 300 53.58 14.06 -3.12
C VAL A 300 55.02 13.98 -3.61
N THR A 301 55.36 14.77 -4.59
CA THR A 301 56.74 14.95 -5.03
C THR A 301 57.46 15.73 -3.93
N VAL A 302 58.29 15.01 -3.16
CA VAL A 302 59.19 15.62 -2.20
C VAL A 302 60.32 16.28 -3.01
N THR A 303 60.27 17.60 -3.10
CA THR A 303 61.40 18.40 -3.60
C THR A 303 62.27 18.73 -2.40
N GLU A 304 63.52 18.20 -2.38
CA GLU A 304 64.54 18.57 -1.41
C GLU A 304 64.88 20.06 -1.48
N GLU A 305 64.95 20.67 -0.30
CA GLU A 305 65.53 21.98 -0.08
C GLU A 305 67.04 21.99 -0.21
N PRO A 306 67.66 23.15 -0.48
CA PRO A 306 68.91 23.49 0.19
C PRO A 306 68.79 24.71 1.10
N ASP A 307 69.32 24.51 2.29
CA ASP A 307 69.68 25.45 3.34
C ASP A 307 70.15 26.86 2.89
N LYS A 308 69.64 27.90 3.61
CA LYS A 308 70.51 28.99 4.15
C LYS A 308 69.73 29.87 5.13
N ASP A 309 70.14 29.70 6.35
CA ASP A 309 70.43 30.66 7.42
C ASP A 309 70.21 32.16 7.10
N VAL A 310 69.46 32.87 7.97
CA VAL A 310 69.76 34.18 8.63
C VAL A 310 68.56 34.60 9.53
N THR A 311 68.82 34.66 10.82
CA THR A 311 68.10 35.40 11.88
C THR A 311 68.69 36.81 11.95
N PRO A 312 68.25 37.84 12.77
CA PRO A 312 67.01 38.00 13.55
C PRO A 312 66.39 39.45 13.59
N THR A 313 65.20 39.61 14.13
CA THR A 313 64.70 40.53 15.16
C THR A 313 64.66 42.09 14.90
N PRO A 314 63.98 42.86 15.72
CA PRO A 314 62.52 43.07 15.90
C PRO A 314 62.15 44.59 15.83
N SER A 315 60.94 44.96 16.30
CA SER A 315 60.39 46.27 16.63
C SER A 315 59.42 46.84 15.61
N GLU A 316 58.35 47.49 15.94
CA GLU A 316 57.74 48.05 17.14
C GLU A 316 56.31 48.47 16.78
N LYS A 317 55.51 48.52 17.79
CA LYS A 317 54.26 49.24 18.08
C LYS A 317 53.79 50.36 17.13
N ALA A 318 52.47 50.50 17.04
CA ALA A 318 51.59 51.54 17.56
C ALA A 318 50.20 51.41 16.97
N ASP A 319 49.17 51.21 17.79
CA ASP A 319 48.18 52.16 18.34
C ASP A 319 47.20 52.80 17.34
N GLY A 320 45.94 52.78 17.71
CA GLY A 320 44.91 53.71 17.28
C GLY A 320 43.60 52.98 16.91
N GLU A 321 42.74 52.78 17.87
CA GLU A 321 41.53 53.49 18.31
C GLU A 321 40.36 53.53 17.31
N ASP A 322 39.25 53.05 17.85
CA ASP A 322 37.85 53.50 17.80
C ASP A 322 37.11 53.61 16.45
N ASP A 323 36.05 52.95 16.29
CA ASP A 323 34.73 53.58 16.52
C ASP A 323 33.57 52.58 16.46
N LYS A 324 32.68 52.72 17.41
CA LYS A 324 31.35 52.13 17.56
C LYS A 324 30.45 52.51 16.40
N THR A 325 29.55 51.61 16.06
CA THR A 325 28.10 51.92 16.10
C THR A 325 27.27 50.68 15.83
N THR A 326 26.55 50.32 16.85
CA THR A 326 25.27 49.57 16.79
C THR A 326 24.18 50.53 16.31
N PRO A 327 23.17 50.05 15.63
CA PRO A 327 21.84 50.23 16.22
C PRO A 327 20.95 48.98 16.15
N THR A 328 20.31 48.78 17.26
CA THR A 328 19.12 47.99 17.56
C THR A 328 17.87 48.87 17.30
N PRO A 329 16.65 48.39 17.51
CA PRO A 329 15.65 48.00 16.53
C PRO A 329 14.48 49.00 16.44
N SER A 330 13.54 48.74 15.54
CA SER A 330 12.22 49.38 15.62
C SER A 330 11.12 48.35 15.43
N GLU A 331 10.33 48.22 16.49
CA GLU A 331 8.96 47.75 16.51
C GLU A 331 8.09 48.58 15.58
N GLU A 332 7.13 47.92 14.96
CA GLU A 332 5.77 48.46 14.93
C GLU A 332 4.72 47.36 14.77
N ALA A 333 3.74 47.52 15.59
CA ALA A 333 2.58 46.68 15.84
C ALA A 333 1.55 46.80 14.72
N GLY A 334 0.80 45.70 14.52
CA GLY A 334 -0.43 45.73 13.74
C GLY A 334 -1.34 44.58 14.17
N ALA A 335 -2.18 44.88 15.13
CA ALA A 335 -3.29 44.02 15.57
C ALA A 335 -4.36 43.88 14.49
N SER A 336 -4.96 42.72 14.35
CA SER A 336 -6.42 42.63 14.21
C SER A 336 -6.96 41.23 14.17
N VAL A 337 -7.76 40.96 15.16
CA VAL A 337 -9.14 40.36 15.26
C VAL A 337 -9.34 38.92 14.79
N THR A 338 -9.50 38.11 15.78
CA THR A 338 -10.28 36.86 15.79
C THR A 338 -11.77 37.17 15.63
N PRO A 339 -12.56 36.35 14.97
CA PRO A 339 -13.92 36.13 15.37
C PRO A 339 -14.14 34.68 15.80
N THR A 340 -14.61 34.52 17.02
CA THR A 340 -15.28 33.36 17.60
C THR A 340 -16.68 33.28 16.99
N PRO A 341 -17.20 32.12 16.64
CA PRO A 341 -18.65 31.92 16.59
C PRO A 341 -19.13 31.16 17.82
N GLU A 342 -20.21 31.70 18.34
CA GLU A 342 -21.06 31.24 19.43
C GLU A 342 -21.60 29.82 19.20
N ALA A 343 -21.77 29.13 20.32
CA ALA A 343 -22.53 27.91 20.47
C ALA A 343 -24.02 28.16 20.22
N ASP A 344 -24.66 27.31 19.43
CA ASP A 344 -26.11 27.18 19.44
C ASP A 344 -26.45 25.73 19.81
N GLU A 345 -27.12 25.65 20.99
CA GLU A 345 -27.74 24.45 21.53
C GLU A 345 -29.03 24.17 20.76
N THR A 346 -29.21 22.95 20.20
CA THR A 346 -30.57 22.38 20.15
C THR A 346 -30.56 20.86 19.99
N ALA A 347 -31.07 20.23 21.04
CA ALA A 347 -32.03 19.13 21.07
C ALA A 347 -31.65 17.76 20.46
N THR A 348 -31.29 16.85 21.33
CA THR A 348 -31.39 15.39 21.24
C THR A 348 -32.83 14.93 21.10
N PRO A 349 -33.22 14.03 20.22
CA PRO A 349 -34.43 13.23 20.38
C PRO A 349 -34.10 11.85 20.95
N THR A 350 -34.72 11.56 22.07
CA THR A 350 -34.81 10.30 22.79
C THR A 350 -35.54 9.23 21.94
N PRO A 351 -35.05 7.96 21.89
CA PRO A 351 -35.81 6.88 21.28
C PRO A 351 -36.94 6.40 22.20
N THR A 352 -38.13 6.38 21.68
CA THR A 352 -39.31 5.84 22.37
C THR A 352 -39.33 4.31 22.22
N GLU A 353 -39.29 3.65 23.36
CA GLU A 353 -39.56 2.24 23.56
C GLU A 353 -41.00 1.90 23.11
N LYS A 354 -41.19 0.92 22.25
CA LYS A 354 -42.50 0.28 22.02
C LYS A 354 -42.46 -1.16 22.47
N ALA A 355 -43.24 -1.36 23.51
CA ALA A 355 -43.52 -2.61 24.16
C ALA A 355 -44.13 -3.65 23.22
N SER A 356 -43.69 -4.90 23.41
CA SER A 356 -44.32 -6.12 22.95
C SER A 356 -45.69 -6.35 23.60
N LYS A 357 -46.64 -6.81 22.83
CA LYS A 357 -47.73 -7.67 23.29
C LYS A 357 -47.90 -8.81 22.32
N GLY A 358 -47.70 -10.01 22.86
CA GLY A 358 -47.99 -11.25 22.22
C GLY A 358 -49.48 -11.56 22.17
N ALA A 359 -49.80 -12.54 21.38
CA ALA A 359 -50.83 -13.56 21.63
C ALA A 359 -50.85 -14.54 20.44
N ASP A 360 -50.68 -15.74 20.77
CA ASP A 360 -51.35 -17.00 20.42
C ASP A 360 -52.23 -17.04 19.15
N ALA A 361 -51.90 -17.93 18.26
CA ALA A 361 -52.67 -19.09 17.80
C ALA A 361 -51.85 -19.92 16.80
#